data_39f27cc03a449ff36d3ad9bc1ba6d084
#
_entry.id   39f27cc03a449ff36d3ad9bc1ba6d084
#
_cell.length_a   1.000
_cell.length_b   1.000
_cell.length_c   1.000
_cell.angle_alpha   90.00
_cell.angle_beta   90.00
_cell.angle_gamma   90.00
#
_symmetry.space_group_name_H-M   'P 1'
#
loop_
_entity.id
_entity.type
_entity.pdbx_description
1 polymer ?
#
loop_
_entity_poly.entity_id
_entity_poly.type
_entity_poly.pdbx_seq_one_letter_code
_entity_poly.pdbx_strand_id
1 'polypeptide(L)'
;NTIRWAHREIGKPIYVTESGIAAKDDARRIAFIDQALDGVRACLDEGIPVHSYLYWSLLDNFEWTSGYGVPFGLVAVDRETLKRTPRPSALHLGAIARANRI
;
A
#
# COMPACT_ATOMS: atom_id res chain seq x y z
N ASN A 1 2.06 7.84 14.98
CA ASN A 1 2.24 6.74 14.04
C ASN A 1 1.67 5.45 14.62
N THR A 2 0.76 4.80 13.90
CA THR A 2 -0.01 3.63 14.36
C THR A 2 0.90 2.43 14.68
N ILE A 3 1.96 2.21 13.89
CA ILE A 3 2.91 1.10 14.10
C ILE A 3 3.60 1.23 15.45
N ARG A 4 4.13 2.42 15.78
CA ARG A 4 4.79 2.67 17.07
C ARG A 4 3.84 2.49 18.24
N TRP A 5 2.62 2.99 18.09
CA TRP A 5 1.59 2.81 19.12
C TRP A 5 1.27 1.32 19.33
N ALA A 6 0.98 0.59 18.26
CA ALA A 6 0.64 -0.84 18.33
C ALA A 6 1.79 -1.66 18.97
N HIS A 7 3.03 -1.40 18.54
CA HIS A 7 4.19 -2.09 19.11
C HIS A 7 4.37 -1.82 20.61
N ARG A 8 4.20 -0.56 21.02
CA ARG A 8 4.28 -0.17 22.44
C ARG A 8 3.24 -0.88 23.31
N GLU A 9 1.99 -1.00 22.80
CA GLU A 9 0.89 -1.63 23.55
C GLU A 9 1.00 -3.16 23.60
N ILE A 10 1.52 -3.78 22.53
CA ILE A 10 1.45 -5.24 22.36
C ILE A 10 2.83 -5.90 22.54
N GLY A 11 3.92 -5.24 22.22
CA GLY A 11 5.29 -5.77 22.31
C GLY A 11 5.57 -6.95 21.37
N LYS A 12 4.83 -7.08 20.25
CA LYS A 12 4.97 -8.15 19.29
C LYS A 12 5.40 -7.63 17.93
N PRO A 13 5.90 -8.50 17.03
CA PRO A 13 6.13 -8.14 15.63
C PRO A 13 4.87 -7.61 14.95
N ILE A 14 5.05 -6.63 14.07
CA ILE A 14 3.97 -5.95 13.37
C ILE A 14 3.91 -6.39 11.90
N TYR A 15 2.72 -6.67 11.43
CA TYR A 15 2.41 -6.85 10.02
C TYR A 15 1.45 -5.75 9.59
N VAL A 16 1.86 -4.90 8.64
CA VAL A 16 0.96 -3.96 8.00
C VAL A 16 0.19 -4.73 6.93
N THR A 17 -1.01 -5.15 7.27
CA THR A 17 -1.84 -6.02 6.42
C THR A 17 -2.66 -5.25 5.41
N GLU A 18 -2.82 -3.94 5.62
CA GLU A 18 -3.57 -3.07 4.72
C GLU A 18 -3.08 -1.62 4.84
N SER A 19 -2.72 -1.02 3.71
CA SER A 19 -2.37 0.40 3.60
C SER A 19 -2.58 0.85 2.17
N GLY A 20 -3.38 1.89 1.94
CA GLY A 20 -3.67 2.34 0.58
C GLY A 20 -4.41 3.66 0.54
N ILE A 21 -4.54 4.20 -0.66
CA ILE A 21 -5.24 5.45 -0.93
C ILE A 21 -6.10 5.34 -2.19
N ALA A 22 -7.31 5.87 -2.12
CA ALA A 22 -8.13 6.11 -3.29
C ALA A 22 -7.60 7.34 -4.03
N ALA A 23 -7.03 7.14 -5.21
CA ALA A 23 -6.49 8.23 -6.00
C ALA A 23 -6.70 7.99 -7.50
N LYS A 24 -7.37 8.93 -8.17
CA LYS A 24 -7.47 8.94 -9.64
C LYS A 24 -6.13 9.26 -10.29
N ASP A 25 -5.37 10.17 -9.68
CA ASP A 25 -4.01 10.50 -10.07
C ASP A 25 -3.03 9.50 -9.45
N ASP A 26 -2.35 8.73 -10.28
CA ASP A 26 -1.43 7.68 -9.83
C ASP A 26 -0.13 8.23 -9.23
N ALA A 27 0.27 9.47 -9.56
CA ALA A 27 1.40 10.12 -8.93
C ALA A 27 1.16 10.34 -7.43
N ARG A 28 -0.08 10.63 -7.03
CA ARG A 28 -0.46 10.72 -5.60
C ARG A 28 -0.38 9.37 -4.91
N ARG A 29 -0.68 8.29 -5.64
CA ARG A 29 -0.55 6.92 -5.09
C ARG A 29 0.91 6.56 -4.88
N ILE A 30 1.79 6.88 -5.82
CA ILE A 30 3.24 6.70 -5.67
C ILE A 30 3.76 7.47 -4.45
N ALA A 31 3.44 8.76 -4.34
CA ALA A 31 3.84 9.58 -3.20
C ALA A 31 3.33 9.02 -1.85
N PHE A 32 2.11 8.48 -1.82
CA PHE A 32 1.57 7.82 -0.63
C PHE A 32 2.37 6.55 -0.27
N ILE A 33 2.72 5.73 -1.27
CA ILE A 33 3.52 4.52 -1.06
C ILE A 33 4.89 4.87 -0.48
N ASP A 34 5.58 5.85 -1.08
CA ASP A 34 6.89 6.30 -0.60
C ASP A 34 6.81 6.79 0.85
N GLN A 35 5.84 7.63 1.16
CA GLN A 35 5.65 8.17 2.50
C GLN A 35 5.31 7.08 3.55
N ALA A 36 4.51 6.08 3.14
CA ALA A 36 4.18 4.95 4.00
C ALA A 36 5.40 4.06 4.27
N LEU A 37 6.19 3.78 3.24
CA LEU A 37 7.40 2.98 3.36
C LEU A 37 8.52 3.70 4.13
N ASP A 38 8.68 5.02 3.96
CA ASP A 38 9.56 5.82 4.81
C ASP A 38 9.16 5.72 6.30
N GLY A 39 7.87 5.71 6.58
CA GLY A 39 7.34 5.48 7.92
C GLY A 39 7.64 4.09 8.46
N VAL A 40 7.60 3.06 7.62
CA VAL A 40 8.00 1.68 7.96
C VAL A 40 9.49 1.61 8.24
N ARG A 41 10.31 2.19 7.36
CA ARG A 41 11.77 2.25 7.52
C ARG A 41 12.15 2.91 8.84
N ALA A 42 11.58 4.07 9.15
CA ALA A 42 11.83 4.75 10.42
C ALA A 42 11.49 3.86 11.64
N CYS A 43 10.44 3.05 11.57
CA CYS A 43 10.11 2.10 12.61
C CYS A 43 11.15 0.97 12.73
N LEU A 44 11.65 0.46 11.59
CA LEU A 44 12.73 -0.54 11.57
C LEU A 44 14.04 0.01 12.14
N ASP A 45 14.40 1.25 11.80
CA ASP A 45 15.58 1.94 12.32
C ASP A 45 15.50 2.15 13.86
N GLU A 46 14.29 2.25 14.40
CA GLU A 46 13.99 2.30 15.85
C GLU A 46 13.97 0.91 16.51
N GLY A 47 14.24 -0.15 15.78
CA GLY A 47 14.23 -1.52 16.29
C GLY A 47 12.84 -2.15 16.43
N ILE A 48 11.80 -1.55 15.87
CA ILE A 48 10.45 -2.12 15.85
C ILE A 48 10.38 -3.20 14.79
N PRO A 49 10.05 -4.46 15.11
CA PRO A 49 10.04 -5.55 14.15
C PRO A 49 8.80 -5.48 13.24
N VAL A 50 8.90 -4.75 12.13
CA VAL A 50 7.88 -4.72 11.07
C VAL A 50 8.24 -5.77 10.02
N HIS A 51 7.43 -6.81 9.90
CA HIS A 51 7.72 -7.98 9.07
C HIS A 51 7.11 -7.92 7.67
N SER A 52 6.06 -7.13 7.47
CA SER A 52 5.47 -6.96 6.15
C SER A 52 4.77 -5.62 5.98
N TYR A 53 4.65 -5.22 4.72
CA TYR A 53 3.81 -4.12 4.27
C TYR A 53 3.00 -4.59 3.06
N LEU A 54 1.68 -4.61 3.19
CA LEU A 54 0.76 -4.97 2.12
C LEU A 54 -0.05 -3.75 1.70
N TYR A 55 -0.02 -3.47 0.40
CA TYR A 55 -0.78 -2.37 -0.18
C TYR A 55 -2.23 -2.81 -0.47
N TRP A 56 -3.20 -2.01 -0.05
CA TRP A 56 -4.59 -2.13 -0.46
C TRP A 56 -4.87 -1.18 -1.63
N SER A 57 -5.14 -1.69 -2.83
CA SER A 57 -5.27 -3.10 -3.20
C SER A 57 -4.56 -3.39 -4.51
N LEU A 58 -4.42 -4.67 -4.85
CA LEU A 58 -3.82 -5.06 -6.13
C LEU A 58 -4.71 -4.62 -7.30
N LEU A 59 -6.00 -4.92 -7.26
CA LEU A 59 -6.96 -4.61 -8.31
C LEU A 59 -7.97 -3.55 -7.86
N ASP A 60 -8.42 -2.71 -8.78
CA ASP A 60 -9.63 -1.93 -8.52
C ASP A 60 -10.79 -2.88 -8.20
N ASN A 61 -11.51 -2.61 -7.14
CA ASN A 61 -12.56 -3.48 -6.62
C ASN A 61 -13.79 -2.70 -6.13
N PHE A 62 -14.72 -3.39 -5.52
CA PHE A 62 -15.92 -2.83 -4.94
C PHE A 62 -15.64 -2.23 -3.57
N GLU A 63 -15.76 -0.90 -3.45
CA GLU A 63 -15.49 -0.15 -2.22
C GLU A 63 -16.79 0.17 -1.48
N TRP A 64 -17.45 -0.85 -0.94
CA TRP A 64 -18.65 -0.73 -0.11
C TRP A 64 -19.67 0.28 -0.68
N THR A 65 -20.05 1.29 0.09
CA THR A 65 -21.00 2.33 -0.32
C THR A 65 -20.54 3.19 -1.48
N SER A 66 -19.24 3.22 -1.79
CA SER A 66 -18.66 3.95 -2.92
C SER A 66 -18.66 3.15 -4.24
N GLY A 67 -19.07 1.89 -4.19
CA GLY A 67 -19.14 1.02 -5.36
C GLY A 67 -17.80 0.86 -6.07
N TYR A 68 -17.81 0.88 -7.39
CA TYR A 68 -16.61 0.78 -8.24
C TYR A 68 -16.01 2.13 -8.63
N GLY A 69 -16.53 3.24 -8.12
CA GLY A 69 -16.11 4.60 -8.50
C GLY A 69 -14.80 5.07 -7.87
N VAL A 70 -14.27 4.32 -6.90
CA VAL A 70 -13.12 4.70 -6.09
C VAL A 70 -11.93 3.80 -6.38
N PRO A 71 -10.90 4.31 -7.12
CA PRO A 71 -9.78 3.48 -7.56
C PRO A 71 -8.70 3.36 -6.47
N PHE A 72 -8.67 2.23 -5.78
CA PHE A 72 -7.58 1.85 -4.86
C PHE A 72 -6.49 1.03 -5.52
N GLY A 73 -6.80 0.33 -6.61
CA GLY A 73 -5.94 -0.67 -7.21
C GLY A 73 -4.61 -0.14 -7.72
N LEU A 74 -3.55 -0.92 -7.56
CA LEU A 74 -2.29 -0.78 -8.31
C LEU A 74 -2.51 -1.15 -9.79
N VAL A 75 -3.54 -1.94 -10.07
CA VAL A 75 -3.94 -2.38 -11.41
C VAL A 75 -5.37 -1.92 -11.65
N ALA A 76 -5.56 -1.12 -12.70
CA ALA A 76 -6.89 -0.73 -13.16
C ALA A 76 -7.64 -1.91 -13.73
N VAL A 77 -8.95 -1.98 -13.47
CA VAL A 77 -9.84 -3.00 -14.04
C VAL A 77 -10.96 -2.31 -14.81
N ASP A 78 -11.00 -2.56 -16.11
CA ASP A 78 -12.11 -2.17 -16.96
C ASP A 78 -13.33 -3.03 -16.62
N ARG A 79 -14.48 -2.43 -16.31
CA ARG A 79 -15.65 -3.18 -15.82
C ARG A 79 -16.46 -3.88 -16.92
N GLU A 80 -16.30 -3.46 -18.16
CA GLU A 80 -16.99 -4.08 -19.28
C GLU A 80 -16.18 -5.25 -19.84
N THR A 81 -14.89 -5.03 -20.06
CA THR A 81 -14.00 -6.01 -20.71
C THR A 81 -13.22 -6.87 -19.72
N LEU A 82 -13.20 -6.51 -18.43
CA LEU A 82 -12.37 -7.09 -17.37
C LEU A 82 -10.88 -7.02 -17.65
N LYS A 83 -10.47 -6.18 -18.61
CA LYS A 83 -9.06 -5.93 -18.89
C LYS A 83 -8.37 -5.33 -17.67
N ARG A 84 -7.21 -5.85 -17.35
CA ARG A 84 -6.35 -5.41 -16.25
C ARG A 84 -5.16 -4.65 -16.81
N THR A 85 -4.94 -3.43 -16.31
CA THR A 85 -3.85 -2.56 -16.77
C THR A 85 -3.04 -2.11 -15.55
N PRO A 86 -1.80 -2.58 -15.39
CA PRO A 86 -0.93 -2.12 -14.31
C PRO A 86 -0.71 -0.60 -14.40
N ARG A 87 -0.79 0.07 -13.26
CA ARG A 87 -0.45 1.49 -13.14
C ARG A 87 1.05 1.66 -12.88
N PRO A 88 1.63 2.85 -13.11
CA PRO A 88 3.01 3.15 -12.72
C PRO A 88 3.31 2.82 -11.26
N SER A 89 2.37 3.02 -10.34
CA SER A 89 2.49 2.67 -8.92
C SER A 89 2.71 1.17 -8.68
N ALA A 90 2.14 0.29 -9.52
CA ALA A 90 2.39 -1.15 -9.45
C ALA A 90 3.85 -1.49 -9.77
N LEU A 91 4.39 -0.85 -10.81
CA LEU A 91 5.78 -1.03 -11.21
C LEU A 91 6.73 -0.47 -10.16
N HIS A 92 6.41 0.69 -9.60
CA HIS A 92 7.17 1.36 -8.55
C HIS A 92 7.28 0.48 -7.29
N LEU A 93 6.15 0.08 -6.70
CA LEU A 93 6.14 -0.80 -5.53
C LEU A 93 6.81 -2.16 -5.83
N GLY A 94 6.57 -2.72 -7.03
CA GLY A 94 7.20 -3.95 -7.48
C GLY A 94 8.72 -3.84 -7.60
N ALA A 95 9.27 -2.68 -7.98
CA ALA A 95 10.71 -2.44 -8.01
C ALA A 95 11.30 -2.41 -6.60
N ILE A 96 10.67 -1.72 -5.66
CA ILE A 96 11.06 -1.67 -4.25
C ILE A 96 11.05 -3.08 -3.64
N ALA A 97 9.98 -3.84 -3.87
CA ALA A 97 9.84 -5.20 -3.35
C ALA A 97 10.93 -6.16 -3.88
N ARG A 98 11.27 -6.06 -5.19
CA ARG A 98 12.34 -6.87 -5.77
C ARG A 98 13.72 -6.48 -5.24
N ALA A 99 13.96 -5.20 -5.02
CA ALA A 99 15.20 -4.71 -4.44
C ALA A 99 15.33 -5.07 -2.95
N ASN A 100 14.20 -5.38 -2.30
CA ASN A 100 14.09 -5.59 -0.84
C ASN A 100 14.76 -4.43 -0.07
N ARG A 101 14.54 -3.22 -0.52
CA ARG A 101 15.18 -2.02 0.01
C ARG A 101 14.24 -0.82 -0.18
N ILE A 102 14.05 -0.09 0.89
CA ILE A 102 13.33 1.20 0.96
C ILE A 102 14.34 2.32 1.00
#